data_0e8c82c506393b5fce98124083a3651c
#
_entry.id   0e8c82c506393b5fce98124083a3651c
#
_cell.length_a   1.000
_cell.length_b   1.000
_cell.length_c   1.000
_cell.angle_alpha   90.00
_cell.angle_beta   90.00
_cell.angle_gamma   90.00
#
_symmetry.space_group_name_H-M   'P 1'
#
loop_
_entity.id
_entity.type
_entity.pdbx_description
1 polymer ?
#
loop_
_entity_poly.entity_id
_entity_poly.type
_entity_poly.pdbx_seq_one_letter_code
_entity_poly.pdbx_strand_id
1 'polypeptide(L)'
;MKNSLTPQVAIIGAGPYGLAAAAHLRAVGVETCIFGRVMEFWQNQMPHGMLLRSSWEASHIADPDRRLTLDRYQTLQNVPLSKPIPLDGFIDYGRWFQQRVAPDLDKRRVKRLEHTGEGFRLSLEDGECVRAARVVVATGIAPFAHRPPPFDALPPALVSHTSEHRDLRRLGSGPIVIVGGGQSALESAALLAEAHVEVEVIVRKSDVHWLDQKLAWLKSEANPVRRLFYPPTDVGPPGLNWIVATPGLFRRLPFPLQEKIAYRSIRPAGAGWLLPRIGKVRFTTGRTITSVSSAAGRIGLKLDDGTERCVHRVLLATGYRVDVALYDFLAPEVLKTVRRVDGYPLLGPGFESSLPGLHFLGAPAARSFGPVSRFVSGTPYAARALARRIAGKSEHNLEPILMRPATAFSIGSGRAASHVNAAQYLRKP
;
A
#
# COMPACT_ATOMS: atom_id res chain seq x y z
N MET A 1 13.71 5.26 -39.24
CA MET A 1 12.77 4.36 -38.53
C MET A 1 13.55 3.77 -37.36
N LYS A 2 13.26 4.21 -36.11
CA LYS A 2 13.85 3.57 -34.93
C LYS A 2 13.26 2.16 -34.85
N ASN A 3 14.09 1.12 -34.90
CA ASN A 3 13.70 -0.24 -34.56
C ASN A 3 13.11 -0.17 -33.14
N SER A 4 11.78 -0.22 -33.01
CA SER A 4 11.13 -0.37 -31.74
C SER A 4 11.35 -1.81 -31.28
N LEU A 5 12.43 -2.03 -30.55
CA LEU A 5 12.64 -3.28 -29.82
C LEU A 5 11.38 -3.50 -28.98
N THR A 6 10.63 -4.53 -29.27
CA THR A 6 9.44 -4.89 -28.48
C THR A 6 9.94 -5.38 -27.14
N PRO A 7 9.71 -4.68 -26.00
CA PRO A 7 10.20 -5.12 -24.72
C PRO A 7 9.64 -6.47 -24.37
N GLN A 8 10.45 -7.32 -23.76
CA GLN A 8 9.99 -8.64 -23.30
C GLN A 8 8.88 -8.51 -22.25
N VAL A 9 8.98 -7.48 -21.38
CA VAL A 9 8.02 -7.23 -20.31
C VAL A 9 7.67 -5.74 -20.22
N ALA A 10 6.38 -5.41 -20.26
CA ALA A 10 5.87 -4.10 -19.92
C ALA A 10 5.33 -4.09 -18.50
N ILE A 11 5.77 -3.15 -17.67
CA ILE A 11 5.30 -2.97 -16.28
C ILE A 11 4.40 -1.73 -16.25
N ILE A 12 3.15 -1.89 -15.82
CA ILE A 12 2.19 -0.80 -15.66
C ILE A 12 2.10 -0.44 -14.18
N GLY A 13 2.62 0.76 -13.84
CA GLY A 13 2.65 1.28 -12.47
C GLY A 13 4.06 1.35 -11.90
N ALA A 14 4.43 2.54 -11.43
CA ALA A 14 5.75 2.89 -10.88
C ALA A 14 5.73 3.14 -9.36
N GLY A 15 4.89 2.40 -8.65
CA GLY A 15 4.89 2.27 -7.19
C GLY A 15 5.87 1.20 -6.71
N PRO A 16 5.90 0.90 -5.39
CA PRO A 16 6.85 -0.04 -4.80
C PRO A 16 6.92 -1.41 -5.50
N TYR A 17 5.76 -1.96 -5.91
CA TYR A 17 5.71 -3.25 -6.59
C TYR A 17 6.27 -3.21 -8.01
N GLY A 18 5.93 -2.16 -8.78
CA GLY A 18 6.45 -2.01 -10.15
C GLY A 18 7.96 -1.76 -10.15
N LEU A 19 8.45 -0.91 -9.25
CA LEU A 19 9.87 -0.62 -9.10
C LEU A 19 10.67 -1.85 -8.67
N ALA A 20 10.15 -2.62 -7.70
CA ALA A 20 10.79 -3.86 -7.28
C ALA A 20 10.80 -4.92 -8.41
N ALA A 21 9.69 -5.02 -9.17
CA ALA A 21 9.62 -5.91 -10.33
C ALA A 21 10.67 -5.53 -11.39
N ALA A 22 10.79 -4.24 -11.73
CA ALA A 22 11.79 -3.76 -12.69
C ALA A 22 13.22 -4.08 -12.22
N ALA A 23 13.53 -3.82 -10.93
CA ALA A 23 14.84 -4.12 -10.36
C ALA A 23 15.21 -5.61 -10.51
N HIS A 24 14.30 -6.52 -10.18
CA HIS A 24 14.56 -7.95 -10.21
C HIS A 24 14.58 -8.54 -11.63
N LEU A 25 13.71 -8.07 -12.53
CA LEU A 25 13.68 -8.51 -13.92
C LEU A 25 14.95 -8.08 -14.65
N ARG A 26 15.37 -6.82 -14.50
CA ARG A 26 16.61 -6.30 -15.12
C ARG A 26 17.85 -7.01 -14.60
N ALA A 27 17.89 -7.35 -13.30
CA ALA A 27 19.01 -8.09 -12.71
C ALA A 27 19.17 -9.51 -13.27
N VAL A 28 18.13 -10.09 -13.85
CA VAL A 28 18.18 -11.41 -14.52
C VAL A 28 18.25 -11.29 -16.07
N GLY A 29 18.51 -10.08 -16.59
CA GLY A 29 18.71 -9.82 -18.01
C GLY A 29 17.40 -9.71 -18.83
N VAL A 30 16.24 -9.54 -18.18
CA VAL A 30 14.95 -9.38 -18.87
C VAL A 30 14.78 -7.92 -19.28
N GLU A 31 14.58 -7.66 -20.56
CA GLU A 31 14.31 -6.33 -21.10
C GLU A 31 12.92 -5.85 -20.65
N THR A 32 12.89 -4.69 -19.96
CA THR A 32 11.67 -4.16 -19.38
C THR A 32 11.45 -2.69 -19.71
N CYS A 33 10.21 -2.34 -20.07
CA CYS A 33 9.72 -0.96 -20.04
C CYS A 33 8.77 -0.79 -18.83
N ILE A 34 8.86 0.34 -18.15
CA ILE A 34 7.97 0.65 -17.03
C ILE A 34 7.20 1.95 -17.33
N PHE A 35 5.89 1.94 -17.15
CA PHE A 35 4.98 3.03 -17.46
C PHE A 35 4.28 3.57 -16.22
N GLY A 36 4.10 4.90 -16.16
CA GLY A 36 3.34 5.59 -15.15
C GLY A 36 4.19 6.51 -14.26
N ARG A 37 3.52 7.28 -13.40
CA ARG A 37 4.19 8.26 -12.54
C ARG A 37 4.72 7.60 -11.27
N VAL A 38 5.97 7.93 -10.92
CA VAL A 38 6.66 7.38 -9.75
C VAL A 38 5.90 7.69 -8.46
N MET A 39 5.60 6.66 -7.67
CA MET A 39 4.92 6.79 -6.36
C MET A 39 3.59 7.57 -6.40
N GLU A 40 2.87 7.54 -7.53
CA GLU A 40 1.70 8.40 -7.79
C GLU A 40 0.60 8.28 -6.73
N PHE A 41 0.27 7.06 -6.30
CA PHE A 41 -0.73 6.84 -5.24
C PHE A 41 -0.34 7.54 -3.94
N TRP A 42 0.92 7.41 -3.54
CA TRP A 42 1.46 8.01 -2.33
C TRP A 42 1.49 9.54 -2.40
N GLN A 43 1.76 10.09 -3.59
CA GLN A 43 1.81 11.54 -3.82
C GLN A 43 0.44 12.20 -3.87
N ASN A 44 -0.55 11.53 -4.49
CA ASN A 44 -1.81 12.17 -4.86
C ASN A 44 -3.00 11.72 -4.02
N GLN A 45 -2.93 10.53 -3.38
CA GLN A 45 -4.07 9.88 -2.75
C GLN A 45 -3.85 9.56 -1.28
N MET A 46 -2.78 10.09 -0.70
CA MET A 46 -2.54 10.05 0.74
C MET A 46 -2.38 11.48 1.27
N PRO A 47 -3.09 11.82 2.35
CA PRO A 47 -3.04 13.16 2.94
C PRO A 47 -1.63 13.54 3.42
N HIS A 48 -1.26 14.81 3.19
CA HIS A 48 -0.05 15.37 3.76
C HIS A 48 -0.03 15.27 5.29
N GLY A 49 1.13 15.03 5.85
CA GLY A 49 1.34 14.87 7.29
C GLY A 49 1.06 13.46 7.80
N MET A 50 0.64 12.53 6.92
CA MET A 50 0.56 11.12 7.27
C MET A 50 1.92 10.50 7.51
N LEU A 51 1.95 9.49 8.40
CA LEU A 51 3.12 8.70 8.73
C LEU A 51 2.87 7.24 8.35
N LEU A 52 3.90 6.52 7.93
CA LEU A 52 3.76 5.11 7.63
C LEU A 52 3.50 4.30 8.91
N ARG A 53 2.47 3.44 8.85
CA ARG A 53 2.19 2.51 9.94
C ARG A 53 3.18 1.35 10.01
N SER A 54 3.74 0.94 8.87
CA SER A 54 4.70 -0.15 8.77
C SER A 54 5.99 0.16 9.53
N SER A 55 6.60 -0.87 10.10
CA SER A 55 7.93 -0.76 10.69
C SER A 55 8.97 -0.39 9.64
N TRP A 56 10.15 0.03 10.10
CA TRP A 56 11.26 0.44 9.24
C TRP A 56 11.63 -0.64 8.23
N GLU A 57 11.86 -1.86 8.70
CA GLU A 57 12.24 -3.00 7.87
C GLU A 57 11.14 -3.40 6.86
N ALA A 58 9.88 -3.24 7.26
CA ALA A 58 8.73 -3.55 6.40
C ALA A 58 8.46 -2.50 5.32
N SER A 59 9.17 -1.37 5.35
CA SER A 59 9.01 -0.25 4.42
C SER A 59 10.07 -0.19 3.31
N HIS A 60 11.03 -1.11 3.29
CA HIS A 60 11.99 -1.19 2.18
C HIS A 60 11.32 -1.68 0.88
N ILE A 61 11.58 -0.98 -0.22
CA ILE A 61 11.29 -1.48 -1.57
C ILE A 61 12.38 -2.50 -1.91
N ALA A 62 11.98 -3.65 -2.45
CA ALA A 62 12.93 -4.74 -2.70
C ALA A 62 13.79 -4.51 -3.93
N ASP A 63 15.08 -4.68 -3.78
CA ASP A 63 16.06 -4.86 -4.86
C ASP A 63 16.80 -6.20 -4.67
N PRO A 64 17.38 -6.78 -5.74
CA PRO A 64 18.00 -8.12 -5.70
C PRO A 64 19.08 -8.27 -4.63
N ASP A 65 19.93 -7.25 -4.51
CA ASP A 65 21.13 -7.26 -3.67
C ASP A 65 20.91 -6.59 -2.31
N ARG A 66 19.72 -6.04 -2.05
CA ARG A 66 19.39 -5.28 -0.84
C ARG A 66 20.31 -4.08 -0.60
N ARG A 67 20.71 -3.42 -1.70
CA ARG A 67 21.57 -2.24 -1.68
C ARG A 67 20.79 -0.92 -1.66
N LEU A 68 19.49 -0.95 -1.98
CA LEU A 68 18.65 0.23 -2.10
C LEU A 68 17.64 0.32 -0.94
N THR A 69 18.13 0.15 0.30
CA THR A 69 17.33 0.23 1.53
C THR A 69 17.10 1.68 1.97
N LEU A 70 16.13 1.90 2.87
CA LEU A 70 15.93 3.19 3.54
C LEU A 70 17.18 3.66 4.28
N ASP A 71 17.92 2.74 4.94
CA ASP A 71 19.17 3.07 5.62
C ASP A 71 20.21 3.63 4.63
N ARG A 72 20.33 2.97 3.48
CA ARG A 72 21.25 3.43 2.45
C ARG A 72 20.83 4.76 1.84
N TYR A 73 19.52 4.97 1.68
CA TYR A 73 18.96 6.25 1.24
C TYR A 73 19.32 7.37 2.21
N GLN A 74 19.05 7.21 3.51
CA GLN A 74 19.40 8.21 4.52
C GLN A 74 20.89 8.57 4.50
N THR A 75 21.75 7.55 4.46
CA THR A 75 23.20 7.74 4.46
C THR A 75 23.67 8.50 3.21
N LEU A 76 23.21 8.09 2.03
CA LEU A 76 23.68 8.67 0.77
C LEU A 76 23.10 10.06 0.46
N GLN A 77 21.90 10.34 0.96
CA GLN A 77 21.24 11.63 0.75
C GLN A 77 21.46 12.59 1.93
N ASN A 78 22.09 12.12 3.01
CA ASN A 78 22.25 12.86 4.27
C ASN A 78 20.92 13.43 4.79
N VAL A 79 19.83 12.64 4.67
CA VAL A 79 18.48 13.01 5.10
C VAL A 79 18.03 12.08 6.21
N PRO A 80 17.99 12.55 7.48
CA PRO A 80 17.47 11.74 8.57
C PRO A 80 15.94 11.57 8.44
N LEU A 81 15.47 10.35 8.52
CA LEU A 81 14.03 10.04 8.58
C LEU A 81 13.64 9.65 10.00
N SER A 82 12.54 10.20 10.49
CA SER A 82 11.97 9.82 11.79
C SER A 82 11.28 8.44 11.74
N LYS A 83 11.02 7.89 12.92
CA LYS A 83 10.18 6.69 13.10
C LYS A 83 8.96 7.09 13.95
N PRO A 84 7.73 6.97 13.42
CA PRO A 84 7.31 6.45 12.10
C PRO A 84 7.81 7.28 10.91
N ILE A 85 7.96 6.64 9.75
CA ILE A 85 8.48 7.27 8.52
C ILE A 85 7.45 8.27 7.99
N PRO A 86 7.83 9.55 7.73
CA PRO A 86 6.96 10.52 7.09
C PRO A 86 6.62 10.10 5.65
N LEU A 87 5.38 10.36 5.24
CA LEU A 87 4.90 10.08 3.88
C LEU A 87 5.83 10.67 2.81
N ASP A 88 6.19 11.95 2.96
CA ASP A 88 7.04 12.65 1.98
C ASP A 88 8.44 12.01 1.91
N GLY A 89 9.01 11.62 3.05
CA GLY A 89 10.29 10.90 3.10
C GLY A 89 10.23 9.53 2.39
N PHE A 90 9.09 8.83 2.49
CA PHE A 90 8.90 7.57 1.77
C PHE A 90 8.73 7.79 0.26
N ILE A 91 8.06 8.87 -0.15
CA ILE A 91 7.93 9.26 -1.55
C ILE A 91 9.30 9.57 -2.15
N ASP A 92 10.12 10.34 -1.44
CA ASP A 92 11.46 10.71 -1.91
C ASP A 92 12.41 9.50 -1.96
N TYR A 93 12.30 8.59 -1.00
CA TYR A 93 12.96 7.29 -1.07
C TYR A 93 12.55 6.51 -2.33
N GLY A 94 11.25 6.46 -2.66
CA GLY A 94 10.76 5.79 -3.86
C GLY A 94 11.28 6.43 -5.16
N ARG A 95 11.39 7.76 -5.22
CA ARG A 95 12.00 8.49 -6.34
C ARG A 95 13.49 8.18 -6.47
N TRP A 96 14.21 8.20 -5.35
CA TRP A 96 15.62 7.84 -5.30
C TRP A 96 15.87 6.39 -5.74
N PHE A 97 15.00 5.46 -5.35
CA PHE A 97 15.03 4.07 -5.79
C PHE A 97 14.82 3.97 -7.31
N GLN A 98 13.78 4.64 -7.83
CA GLN A 98 13.46 4.65 -9.27
C GLN A 98 14.62 5.14 -10.12
N GLN A 99 15.27 6.23 -9.74
CA GLN A 99 16.40 6.79 -10.48
C GLN A 99 17.57 5.77 -10.67
N ARG A 100 17.67 4.79 -9.77
CA ARG A 100 18.73 3.77 -9.81
C ARG A 100 18.34 2.51 -10.55
N VAL A 101 17.07 2.12 -10.49
CA VAL A 101 16.62 0.85 -11.10
C VAL A 101 15.97 1.04 -12.46
N ALA A 102 15.35 2.19 -12.71
CA ALA A 102 14.62 2.49 -13.95
C ALA A 102 14.71 3.98 -14.30
N PRO A 103 15.92 4.53 -14.59
CA PRO A 103 16.07 5.94 -14.97
C PRO A 103 15.33 6.29 -16.28
N ASP A 104 15.11 5.31 -17.12
CA ASP A 104 14.42 5.32 -18.41
C ASP A 104 12.90 5.13 -18.31
N LEU A 105 12.33 5.22 -17.11
CA LEU A 105 10.89 5.08 -16.87
C LEU A 105 10.09 6.06 -17.74
N ASP A 106 9.09 5.54 -18.44
CA ASP A 106 8.14 6.31 -19.21
C ASP A 106 6.99 6.81 -18.29
N LYS A 107 6.88 8.13 -18.15
CA LYS A 107 5.88 8.74 -17.25
C LYS A 107 4.45 8.69 -17.78
N ARG A 108 4.27 8.32 -19.05
CA ARG A 108 2.96 8.22 -19.69
C ARG A 108 2.13 7.12 -19.08
N ARG A 109 0.83 7.35 -19.00
CA ARG A 109 -0.13 6.34 -18.54
C ARG A 109 -0.56 5.43 -19.67
N VAL A 110 -0.70 4.15 -19.36
CA VAL A 110 -1.39 3.20 -20.24
C VAL A 110 -2.89 3.43 -20.10
N LYS A 111 -3.53 3.73 -21.22
CA LYS A 111 -4.99 3.96 -21.33
C LYS A 111 -5.75 2.73 -21.72
N ARG A 112 -5.10 1.80 -22.44
CA ARG A 112 -5.75 0.56 -22.88
C ARG A 112 -4.72 -0.56 -22.97
N LEU A 113 -5.07 -1.72 -22.44
CA LEU A 113 -4.33 -2.97 -22.56
C LEU A 113 -5.19 -3.99 -23.27
N GLU A 114 -4.71 -4.47 -24.41
CA GLU A 114 -5.35 -5.49 -25.23
C GLU A 114 -4.45 -6.70 -25.36
N HIS A 115 -5.04 -7.89 -25.46
CA HIS A 115 -4.33 -9.11 -25.83
C HIS A 115 -4.42 -9.31 -27.33
N THR A 116 -3.28 -9.56 -27.96
CA THR A 116 -3.16 -9.92 -29.37
C THR A 116 -2.70 -11.37 -29.47
N GLY A 117 -2.80 -11.98 -30.66
CA GLY A 117 -2.33 -13.37 -30.84
C GLY A 117 -0.85 -13.59 -30.49
N GLU A 118 -0.05 -12.53 -30.50
CA GLU A 118 1.40 -12.56 -30.28
C GLU A 118 1.87 -11.92 -28.95
N GLY A 119 0.95 -11.54 -28.08
CA GLY A 119 1.24 -10.87 -26.81
C GLY A 119 0.27 -9.76 -26.48
N PHE A 120 0.77 -8.59 -26.07
CA PHE A 120 -0.04 -7.48 -25.60
C PHE A 120 0.24 -6.19 -26.37
N ARG A 121 -0.81 -5.39 -26.57
CA ARG A 121 -0.73 -4.02 -27.06
C ARG A 121 -1.16 -3.06 -25.94
N LEU A 122 -0.29 -2.10 -25.66
CA LEU A 122 -0.52 -1.03 -24.69
C LEU A 122 -0.70 0.29 -25.46
N SER A 123 -1.85 0.92 -25.36
CA SER A 123 -2.09 2.27 -25.88
C SER A 123 -1.81 3.27 -24.78
N LEU A 124 -0.95 4.24 -25.03
CA LEU A 124 -0.54 5.27 -24.08
C LEU A 124 -1.47 6.49 -24.14
N GLU A 125 -1.37 7.39 -23.17
CA GLU A 125 -2.25 8.57 -23.05
C GLU A 125 -2.11 9.57 -24.20
N ASP A 126 -1.01 9.54 -24.95
CA ASP A 126 -0.75 10.35 -26.14
C ASP A 126 -1.14 9.66 -27.48
N GLY A 127 -1.68 8.43 -27.41
CA GLY A 127 -2.09 7.64 -28.55
C GLY A 127 -1.00 6.73 -29.13
N GLU A 128 0.25 6.82 -28.67
CA GLU A 128 1.29 5.86 -29.05
C GLU A 128 0.96 4.46 -28.55
N CYS A 129 1.36 3.45 -29.33
CA CYS A 129 1.18 2.04 -28.99
C CYS A 129 2.49 1.32 -28.78
N VAL A 130 2.60 0.58 -27.70
CA VAL A 130 3.74 -0.28 -27.39
C VAL A 130 3.29 -1.75 -27.37
N ARG A 131 4.08 -2.64 -27.94
CA ARG A 131 3.86 -4.09 -27.87
C ARG A 131 4.77 -4.70 -26.83
N ALA A 132 4.30 -5.74 -26.14
CA ALA A 132 5.11 -6.50 -25.18
C ALA A 132 4.68 -7.98 -25.18
N ALA A 133 5.63 -8.88 -24.99
CA ALA A 133 5.31 -10.30 -24.86
C ALA A 133 4.57 -10.61 -23.54
N ARG A 134 4.86 -9.86 -22.48
CA ARG A 134 4.27 -10.03 -21.16
C ARG A 134 3.95 -8.67 -20.55
N VAL A 135 2.94 -8.65 -19.65
CA VAL A 135 2.54 -7.44 -18.93
C VAL A 135 2.45 -7.73 -17.44
N VAL A 136 2.99 -6.81 -16.65
CA VAL A 136 2.91 -6.81 -15.19
C VAL A 136 2.07 -5.62 -14.73
N VAL A 137 0.90 -5.88 -14.17
CA VAL A 137 0.01 -4.86 -13.61
C VAL A 137 0.37 -4.63 -12.14
N ALA A 138 0.88 -3.43 -11.85
CA ALA A 138 1.31 -2.98 -10.51
C ALA A 138 0.75 -1.58 -10.18
N THR A 139 -0.47 -1.27 -10.66
CA THR A 139 -1.10 0.06 -10.63
C THR A 139 -1.66 0.48 -9.28
N GLY A 140 -1.55 -0.38 -8.25
CA GLY A 140 -1.96 -0.05 -6.88
C GLY A 140 -3.45 -0.24 -6.64
N ILE A 141 -4.00 0.53 -5.68
CA ILE A 141 -5.34 0.31 -5.11
C ILE A 141 -6.32 1.45 -5.35
N ALA A 142 -5.90 2.50 -6.03
CA ALA A 142 -6.70 3.71 -6.22
C ALA A 142 -8.16 3.47 -6.68
N PRO A 143 -8.41 2.65 -7.72
CA PRO A 143 -9.77 2.41 -8.20
C PRO A 143 -10.65 1.60 -7.23
N PHE A 144 -10.05 1.01 -6.20
CA PHE A 144 -10.74 0.11 -5.27
C PHE A 144 -11.27 0.81 -4.02
N ALA A 145 -11.19 2.14 -3.94
CA ALA A 145 -11.76 2.91 -2.84
C ALA A 145 -13.23 2.54 -2.65
N HIS A 146 -13.58 2.07 -1.43
CA HIS A 146 -14.93 1.55 -1.19
C HIS A 146 -15.85 2.65 -0.69
N ARG A 147 -16.91 2.91 -1.46
CA ARG A 147 -18.00 3.80 -1.11
C ARG A 147 -19.24 2.95 -0.83
N PRO A 148 -19.58 2.69 0.44
CA PRO A 148 -20.70 1.82 0.76
C PRO A 148 -22.03 2.54 0.62
N PRO A 149 -23.14 1.82 0.36
CA PRO A 149 -24.47 2.36 0.62
C PRO A 149 -24.60 2.82 2.08
N PRO A 150 -25.29 3.91 2.39
CA PRO A 150 -26.10 4.79 1.53
C PRO A 150 -25.34 5.98 0.92
N PHE A 151 -24.01 5.98 0.88
CA PHE A 151 -23.19 7.13 0.46
C PHE A 151 -22.93 7.22 -1.04
N ASP A 152 -23.16 6.15 -1.80
CA ASP A 152 -22.84 6.04 -3.22
C ASP A 152 -23.60 7.01 -4.13
N ALA A 153 -24.83 7.40 -3.75
CA ALA A 153 -25.65 8.32 -4.49
C ALA A 153 -25.40 9.82 -4.17
N LEU A 154 -24.53 10.13 -3.18
CA LEU A 154 -24.33 11.52 -2.76
C LEU A 154 -23.20 12.21 -3.54
N PRO A 155 -23.29 13.54 -3.74
CA PRO A 155 -22.27 14.30 -4.46
C PRO A 155 -20.88 14.17 -3.82
N PRO A 156 -19.80 14.05 -4.62
CA PRO A 156 -18.41 14.02 -4.11
C PRO A 156 -18.03 15.25 -3.27
N ALA A 157 -18.67 16.38 -3.54
CA ALA A 157 -18.49 17.60 -2.77
C ALA A 157 -18.92 17.48 -1.29
N LEU A 158 -19.87 16.60 -0.99
CA LEU A 158 -20.37 16.37 0.35
C LEU A 158 -19.78 15.11 1.00
N VAL A 159 -19.66 14.03 0.21
CA VAL A 159 -19.13 12.74 0.67
C VAL A 159 -17.98 12.31 -0.22
N SER A 160 -16.82 12.08 0.36
CA SER A 160 -15.62 11.68 -0.38
C SER A 160 -14.84 10.60 0.37
N HIS A 161 -14.01 9.84 -0.34
CA HIS A 161 -13.11 8.86 0.29
C HIS A 161 -11.80 9.56 0.72
N THR A 162 -11.15 9.07 1.79
CA THR A 162 -9.89 9.64 2.29
C THR A 162 -8.80 9.73 1.22
N SER A 163 -8.78 8.80 0.26
CA SER A 163 -7.82 8.79 -0.85
C SER A 163 -8.08 9.83 -1.95
N GLU A 164 -9.17 10.58 -1.86
CA GLU A 164 -9.45 11.67 -2.80
C GLU A 164 -8.81 12.99 -2.37
N HIS A 165 -8.20 13.04 -1.19
CA HIS A 165 -7.66 14.26 -0.60
C HIS A 165 -6.17 14.14 -0.27
N ARG A 166 -5.41 15.05 -0.86
CA ARG A 166 -4.00 15.27 -0.50
C ARG A 166 -3.85 16.24 0.68
N ASP A 167 -4.73 17.22 0.80
CA ASP A 167 -4.76 18.18 1.90
C ASP A 167 -6.16 18.20 2.53
N LEU A 168 -6.27 17.61 3.71
CA LEU A 168 -7.54 17.51 4.44
C LEU A 168 -8.04 18.87 4.93
N ARG A 169 -7.16 19.87 5.09
CA ARG A 169 -7.54 21.25 5.49
C ARG A 169 -8.45 21.91 4.45
N ARG A 170 -8.39 21.46 3.18
CA ARG A 170 -9.27 21.96 2.11
C ARG A 170 -10.72 21.46 2.21
N LEU A 171 -11.03 20.57 3.15
CA LEU A 171 -12.39 20.14 3.39
C LEU A 171 -13.27 21.19 4.06
N GLY A 172 -12.67 22.29 4.54
CA GLY A 172 -13.37 23.41 5.19
C GLY A 172 -13.36 23.31 6.72
N SER A 173 -13.96 24.29 7.37
CA SER A 173 -13.93 24.45 8.84
C SER A 173 -15.17 23.92 9.57
N GLY A 174 -16.18 23.43 8.85
CA GLY A 174 -17.40 22.90 9.48
C GLY A 174 -17.23 21.47 10.02
N PRO A 175 -18.22 20.99 10.82
CA PRO A 175 -18.17 19.65 11.39
C PRO A 175 -18.03 18.58 10.32
N ILE A 176 -17.09 17.65 10.53
CA ILE A 176 -16.81 16.51 9.63
C ILE A 176 -17.04 15.20 10.38
N VAL A 177 -17.78 14.29 9.76
CA VAL A 177 -17.86 12.89 10.21
C VAL A 177 -16.90 12.04 9.37
N ILE A 178 -16.07 11.25 10.05
CA ILE A 178 -15.24 10.21 9.43
C ILE A 178 -15.89 8.84 9.70
N VAL A 179 -16.10 8.06 8.63
CA VAL A 179 -16.68 6.72 8.73
C VAL A 179 -15.60 5.67 8.60
N GLY A 180 -15.31 4.95 9.69
CA GLY A 180 -14.32 3.88 9.72
C GLY A 180 -13.54 3.82 11.02
N GLY A 181 -12.86 2.69 11.28
CA GLY A 181 -12.08 2.46 12.51
C GLY A 181 -10.66 1.96 12.21
N GLY A 182 -10.15 2.18 11.00
CA GLY A 182 -8.80 1.80 10.60
C GLY A 182 -7.81 2.95 10.63
N GLN A 183 -6.54 2.66 10.30
CA GLN A 183 -5.45 3.65 10.27
C GLN A 183 -5.83 4.94 9.53
N SER A 184 -6.43 4.82 8.34
CA SER A 184 -6.80 5.99 7.53
C SER A 184 -7.82 6.88 8.23
N ALA A 185 -8.82 6.29 8.93
CA ALA A 185 -9.80 7.06 9.70
C ALA A 185 -9.15 7.84 10.83
N LEU A 186 -8.35 7.15 11.64
CA LEU A 186 -7.76 7.70 12.84
C LEU A 186 -6.71 8.76 12.53
N GLU A 187 -5.92 8.55 11.51
CA GLU A 187 -4.89 9.49 11.08
C GLU A 187 -5.50 10.72 10.40
N SER A 188 -6.56 10.54 9.59
CA SER A 188 -7.30 11.68 9.05
C SER A 188 -7.98 12.50 10.16
N ALA A 189 -8.51 11.83 11.18
CA ALA A 189 -9.09 12.51 12.34
C ALA A 189 -8.04 13.30 13.13
N ALA A 190 -6.85 12.75 13.33
CA ALA A 190 -5.74 13.45 13.96
C ALA A 190 -5.33 14.72 13.19
N LEU A 191 -5.13 14.58 11.88
CA LEU A 191 -4.73 15.70 11.00
C LEU A 191 -5.79 16.82 10.97
N LEU A 192 -7.08 16.48 10.95
CA LEU A 192 -8.16 17.46 10.99
C LEU A 192 -8.28 18.13 12.37
N ALA A 193 -8.14 17.37 13.45
CA ALA A 193 -8.15 17.91 14.82
C ALA A 193 -6.94 18.85 15.07
N GLU A 194 -5.77 18.54 14.55
CA GLU A 194 -4.58 19.39 14.56
C GLU A 194 -4.79 20.67 13.77
N ALA A 195 -5.64 20.63 12.72
CA ALA A 195 -6.07 21.79 11.95
C ALA A 195 -7.29 22.54 12.58
N HIS A 196 -7.65 22.21 13.82
CA HIS A 196 -8.77 22.80 14.57
C HIS A 196 -10.15 22.60 13.92
N VAL A 197 -10.33 21.54 13.13
CA VAL A 197 -11.62 21.14 12.55
C VAL A 197 -12.37 20.26 13.54
N GLU A 198 -13.66 20.51 13.73
CA GLU A 198 -14.51 19.63 14.54
C GLU A 198 -14.74 18.30 13.84
N VAL A 199 -14.31 17.20 14.49
CA VAL A 199 -14.31 15.85 13.91
C VAL A 199 -14.98 14.85 14.85
N GLU A 200 -15.89 14.06 14.29
CA GLU A 200 -16.42 12.84 14.91
C GLU A 200 -16.08 11.62 14.08
N VAL A 201 -15.56 10.56 14.71
CA VAL A 201 -15.29 9.28 14.07
C VAL A 201 -16.38 8.28 14.43
N ILE A 202 -17.12 7.79 13.42
CA ILE A 202 -18.15 6.76 13.61
C ILE A 202 -17.58 5.40 13.25
N VAL A 203 -17.60 4.48 14.22
CA VAL A 203 -17.01 3.14 14.12
C VAL A 203 -18.08 2.08 14.35
N ARG A 204 -18.28 1.18 13.38
CA ARG A 204 -19.26 0.10 13.48
C ARG A 204 -18.98 -0.90 14.60
N LYS A 205 -17.71 -1.12 14.95
CA LYS A 205 -17.32 -1.98 16.07
C LYS A 205 -17.50 -1.25 17.41
N SER A 206 -17.71 -2.02 18.49
CA SER A 206 -17.87 -1.49 19.85
C SER A 206 -16.64 -0.72 20.35
N ASP A 207 -15.47 -0.96 19.75
CA ASP A 207 -14.22 -0.33 20.11
C ASP A 207 -13.30 -0.12 18.92
N VAL A 208 -12.34 0.78 19.07
CA VAL A 208 -11.22 0.96 18.14
C VAL A 208 -10.10 0.00 18.50
N HIS A 209 -9.71 -0.82 17.54
CA HIS A 209 -8.58 -1.72 17.74
C HIS A 209 -7.23 -0.99 17.56
N TRP A 210 -6.42 -0.97 18.63
CA TRP A 210 -5.09 -0.38 18.61
C TRP A 210 -4.03 -1.46 18.50
N LEU A 211 -3.08 -1.25 17.59
CA LEU A 211 -1.89 -2.09 17.49
C LEU A 211 -0.87 -1.68 18.57
N ASP A 212 -0.08 -2.64 19.00
CA ASP A 212 1.12 -2.46 19.84
C ASP A 212 0.91 -2.14 21.32
N GLN A 213 -0.33 -1.92 21.80
CA GLN A 213 -0.55 -1.62 23.22
C GLN A 213 -0.20 -2.79 24.17
N LYS A 214 -0.57 -4.03 23.78
CA LYS A 214 -0.41 -5.19 24.67
C LYS A 214 0.94 -5.88 24.61
N LEU A 215 1.69 -5.70 23.53
CA LEU A 215 2.95 -6.40 23.24
C LEU A 215 4.06 -5.45 22.78
N ALA A 216 3.98 -4.17 23.17
CA ALA A 216 4.96 -3.16 22.80
C ALA A 216 6.39 -3.56 23.20
N TRP A 217 6.53 -4.20 24.39
CA TRP A 217 7.81 -4.71 24.87
C TRP A 217 8.41 -5.80 23.96
N LEU A 218 7.56 -6.67 23.37
CA LEU A 218 8.00 -7.73 22.43
C LEU A 218 8.44 -7.16 21.10
N LYS A 219 7.90 -6.00 20.70
CA LYS A 219 8.25 -5.30 19.46
C LYS A 219 9.42 -4.33 19.60
N SER A 220 9.88 -4.08 20.82
CA SER A 220 11.04 -3.21 21.09
C SER A 220 12.28 -3.68 20.33
N GLU A 221 12.99 -2.76 19.69
CA GLU A 221 14.26 -3.05 19.00
C GLU A 221 15.32 -3.61 19.95
N ALA A 222 15.22 -3.28 21.24
CA ALA A 222 16.10 -3.79 22.30
C ALA A 222 15.79 -5.25 22.70
N ASN A 223 14.67 -5.83 22.25
CA ASN A 223 14.32 -7.20 22.63
C ASN A 223 14.97 -8.22 21.68
N PRO A 224 15.94 -9.04 22.14
CA PRO A 224 16.65 -10.00 21.29
C PRO A 224 15.74 -11.08 20.69
N VAL A 225 14.64 -11.43 21.37
CA VAL A 225 13.69 -12.46 20.90
C VAL A 225 12.62 -11.91 19.94
N ARG A 226 12.60 -10.60 19.69
CA ARG A 226 11.64 -9.96 18.75
C ARG A 226 11.59 -10.70 17.41
N ARG A 227 12.75 -11.03 16.83
CA ARG A 227 12.86 -11.68 15.51
C ARG A 227 12.27 -13.08 15.48
N LEU A 228 12.14 -13.75 16.62
CA LEU A 228 11.49 -15.06 16.71
C LEU A 228 9.96 -14.93 16.56
N PHE A 229 9.38 -13.88 17.15
CA PHE A 229 7.93 -13.67 17.18
C PHE A 229 7.40 -12.80 16.03
N TYR A 230 8.25 -11.93 15.46
CA TYR A 230 7.87 -10.98 14.41
C TYR A 230 8.82 -11.06 13.23
N PRO A 231 8.33 -11.58 12.07
CA PRO A 231 9.08 -11.50 10.82
C PRO A 231 9.22 -10.03 10.39
N PRO A 232 10.23 -9.72 9.57
CA PRO A 232 10.47 -8.37 9.07
C PRO A 232 9.31 -7.76 8.28
N THR A 233 8.37 -8.58 7.82
CA THR A 233 7.17 -8.12 7.10
C THR A 233 6.18 -7.37 7.97
N ASP A 234 6.21 -7.60 9.28
CA ASP A 234 5.36 -6.96 10.32
C ASP A 234 3.85 -7.00 9.99
N VAL A 235 3.39 -8.06 9.32
CA VAL A 235 1.98 -8.23 8.94
C VAL A 235 1.36 -9.41 9.69
N GLY A 236 0.30 -9.14 10.44
CA GLY A 236 -0.45 -10.14 11.20
C GLY A 236 -0.03 -10.28 12.66
N PRO A 237 -0.87 -10.97 13.46
CA PRO A 237 -0.60 -11.20 14.88
C PRO A 237 0.54 -12.20 15.09
N PRO A 238 1.20 -12.19 16.27
CA PRO A 238 2.25 -13.14 16.61
C PRO A 238 1.86 -14.59 16.33
N GLY A 239 2.77 -15.39 15.80
CA GLY A 239 2.57 -16.78 15.40
C GLY A 239 1.97 -16.93 14.00
N LEU A 240 0.88 -16.23 13.67
CA LEU A 240 0.30 -16.25 12.31
C LEU A 240 1.10 -15.40 11.30
N ASN A 241 1.83 -14.41 11.78
CA ASN A 241 2.62 -13.51 10.95
C ASN A 241 3.72 -14.22 10.15
N TRP A 242 4.26 -15.34 10.61
CA TRP A 242 5.22 -16.17 9.87
C TRP A 242 4.60 -16.86 8.67
N ILE A 243 3.34 -17.33 8.80
CA ILE A 243 2.59 -17.89 7.68
C ILE A 243 2.31 -16.80 6.63
N VAL A 244 1.92 -15.61 7.10
CA VAL A 244 1.67 -14.45 6.24
C VAL A 244 2.95 -13.97 5.53
N ALA A 245 4.08 -14.02 6.22
CA ALA A 245 5.39 -13.67 5.66
C ALA A 245 5.90 -14.68 4.62
N THR A 246 5.24 -15.84 4.52
CA THR A 246 5.63 -16.92 3.60
C THR A 246 4.49 -17.22 2.61
N PRO A 247 4.29 -16.39 1.55
CA PRO A 247 3.17 -16.55 0.62
C PRO A 247 3.09 -17.92 -0.06
N GLY A 248 4.23 -18.58 -0.29
CA GLY A 248 4.28 -19.93 -0.81
C GLY A 248 3.64 -20.98 0.12
N LEU A 249 3.76 -20.81 1.45
CA LEU A 249 3.08 -21.63 2.43
C LEU A 249 1.60 -21.23 2.54
N PHE A 250 1.30 -19.93 2.61
CA PHE A 250 -0.06 -19.40 2.72
C PHE A 250 -0.98 -19.98 1.63
N ARG A 251 -0.54 -19.98 0.36
CA ARG A 251 -1.36 -20.47 -0.76
C ARG A 251 -1.63 -21.98 -0.76
N ARG A 252 -0.88 -22.76 0.03
CA ARG A 252 -1.10 -24.22 0.20
C ARG A 252 -2.12 -24.57 1.28
N LEU A 253 -2.51 -23.59 2.10
CA LEU A 253 -3.50 -23.79 3.14
C LEU A 253 -4.91 -23.97 2.55
N PRO A 254 -5.81 -24.70 3.23
CA PRO A 254 -7.22 -24.75 2.88
C PRO A 254 -7.84 -23.34 2.89
N PHE A 255 -8.74 -23.07 1.94
CA PHE A 255 -9.31 -21.75 1.73
C PHE A 255 -9.96 -21.13 2.99
N PRO A 256 -10.76 -21.84 3.82
CA PRO A 256 -11.32 -21.25 5.05
C PRO A 256 -10.25 -20.78 6.05
N LEU A 257 -9.09 -21.46 6.06
CA LEU A 257 -7.97 -21.06 6.91
C LEU A 257 -7.26 -19.82 6.35
N GLN A 258 -7.09 -19.75 5.02
CA GLN A 258 -6.57 -18.56 4.37
C GLN A 258 -7.41 -17.31 4.68
N GLU A 259 -8.75 -17.42 4.59
CA GLU A 259 -9.66 -16.30 4.90
C GLU A 259 -9.54 -15.86 6.37
N LYS A 260 -9.54 -16.81 7.30
CA LYS A 260 -9.41 -16.54 8.74
C LYS A 260 -8.08 -15.83 9.07
N ILE A 261 -6.97 -16.29 8.49
CA ILE A 261 -5.65 -15.70 8.66
C ILE A 261 -5.61 -14.30 8.03
N ALA A 262 -6.12 -14.15 6.80
CA ALA A 262 -6.18 -12.88 6.10
C ALA A 262 -6.99 -11.85 6.88
N TYR A 263 -8.20 -12.19 7.31
CA TYR A 263 -9.05 -11.29 8.12
C TYR A 263 -8.34 -10.81 9.40
N ARG A 264 -7.70 -11.72 10.15
CA ARG A 264 -6.98 -11.37 11.38
C ARG A 264 -5.79 -10.46 11.13
N SER A 265 -5.14 -10.59 9.98
CA SER A 265 -3.92 -9.85 9.64
C SER A 265 -4.18 -8.44 9.13
N ILE A 266 -5.34 -8.20 8.50
CA ILE A 266 -5.68 -6.91 7.87
C ILE A 266 -6.91 -6.23 8.46
N ARG A 267 -7.38 -6.69 9.62
CA ARG A 267 -8.53 -6.05 10.30
C ARG A 267 -8.25 -4.56 10.55
N PRO A 268 -9.29 -3.70 10.49
CA PRO A 268 -9.13 -2.28 10.80
C PRO A 268 -8.48 -2.07 12.16
N ALA A 269 -7.42 -1.29 12.20
CA ALA A 269 -6.65 -1.00 13.42
C ALA A 269 -5.89 0.32 13.26
N GLY A 270 -5.70 1.03 14.36
CA GLY A 270 -4.83 2.19 14.47
C GLY A 270 -3.47 1.85 15.06
N ALA A 271 -2.44 2.55 14.64
CA ALA A 271 -1.14 2.48 15.30
C ALA A 271 -1.17 3.21 16.65
N GLY A 272 -0.52 2.63 17.68
CA GLY A 272 -0.52 3.19 19.04
C GLY A 272 0.04 4.61 19.14
N TRP A 273 0.96 4.98 18.25
CA TRP A 273 1.54 6.34 18.20
C TRP A 273 0.53 7.45 17.80
N LEU A 274 -0.67 7.09 17.30
CA LEU A 274 -1.75 8.06 17.04
C LEU A 274 -2.48 8.51 18.32
N LEU A 275 -2.44 7.75 19.40
CA LEU A 275 -3.21 8.03 20.62
C LEU A 275 -3.01 9.45 21.17
N PRO A 276 -1.79 9.99 21.27
CA PRO A 276 -1.59 11.36 21.73
C PRO A 276 -2.18 12.41 20.80
N ARG A 277 -2.31 12.11 19.51
CA ARG A 277 -2.77 13.04 18.46
C ARG A 277 -4.30 13.17 18.37
N ILE A 278 -5.05 12.18 18.90
CA ILE A 278 -6.51 12.09 18.76
C ILE A 278 -7.27 12.44 20.05
N GLY A 279 -6.61 12.93 21.08
CA GLY A 279 -7.23 13.13 22.40
C GLY A 279 -8.46 14.07 22.44
N LYS A 280 -8.62 14.93 21.42
CA LYS A 280 -9.77 15.83 21.27
C LYS A 280 -10.82 15.35 20.26
N VAL A 281 -10.61 14.19 19.65
CA VAL A 281 -11.52 13.63 18.63
C VAL A 281 -12.68 12.91 19.33
N ARG A 282 -13.89 13.20 18.91
CA ARG A 282 -15.08 12.47 19.36
C ARG A 282 -15.19 11.13 18.67
N PHE A 283 -15.42 10.05 19.43
CA PHE A 283 -15.67 8.71 18.91
C PHE A 283 -17.09 8.25 19.24
N THR A 284 -17.80 7.80 18.21
CA THR A 284 -19.08 7.09 18.34
C THR A 284 -18.89 5.66 17.85
N THR A 285 -18.72 4.74 18.80
CA THR A 285 -18.43 3.32 18.53
C THR A 285 -19.68 2.46 18.67
N GLY A 286 -19.67 1.27 18.04
CA GLY A 286 -20.81 0.35 18.06
C GLY A 286 -22.02 0.87 17.30
N ARG A 287 -21.84 1.77 16.32
CA ARG A 287 -22.93 2.39 15.58
C ARG A 287 -22.76 2.25 14.08
N THR A 288 -23.90 2.10 13.41
CA THR A 288 -23.99 2.02 11.95
C THR A 288 -24.88 3.14 11.42
N ILE A 289 -24.46 3.78 10.34
CA ILE A 289 -25.27 4.78 9.65
C ILE A 289 -26.30 4.04 8.79
N THR A 290 -27.57 4.26 9.07
CA THR A 290 -28.72 3.57 8.43
C THR A 290 -29.30 4.37 7.27
N SER A 291 -29.28 5.71 7.36
CA SER A 291 -29.73 6.56 6.27
C SER A 291 -28.93 7.85 6.21
N VAL A 292 -28.90 8.43 5.02
CA VAL A 292 -28.19 9.67 4.72
C VAL A 292 -29.10 10.55 3.88
N SER A 293 -29.19 11.83 4.22
CA SER A 293 -29.91 12.85 3.47
C SER A 293 -29.01 14.04 3.22
N SER A 294 -29.33 14.82 2.19
CA SER A 294 -28.63 16.08 1.93
C SER A 294 -29.64 17.20 1.72
N ALA A 295 -29.47 18.32 2.44
CA ALA A 295 -30.28 19.50 2.29
C ALA A 295 -29.43 20.75 2.59
N ALA A 296 -29.62 21.82 1.82
CA ALA A 296 -28.95 23.10 2.02
C ALA A 296 -27.43 23.01 2.19
N GLY A 297 -26.77 22.12 1.44
CA GLY A 297 -25.32 21.94 1.51
C GLY A 297 -24.80 21.21 2.76
N ARG A 298 -25.68 20.63 3.55
CA ARG A 298 -25.38 19.82 4.73
C ARG A 298 -25.83 18.37 4.54
N ILE A 299 -25.26 17.49 5.35
CA ILE A 299 -25.58 16.06 5.36
C ILE A 299 -26.23 15.72 6.70
N GLY A 300 -27.44 15.16 6.63
CA GLY A 300 -28.09 14.49 7.74
C GLY A 300 -27.71 13.01 7.77
N LEU A 301 -27.21 12.53 8.90
CA LEU A 301 -26.87 11.12 9.12
C LEU A 301 -27.77 10.59 10.23
N LYS A 302 -28.46 9.46 9.99
CA LYS A 302 -29.21 8.75 11.03
C LYS A 302 -28.49 7.48 11.40
N LEU A 303 -28.28 7.26 12.69
CA LEU A 303 -27.64 6.07 13.24
C LEU A 303 -28.69 5.00 13.59
N ASP A 304 -28.21 3.78 13.82
CA ASP A 304 -29.04 2.62 14.18
C ASP A 304 -29.72 2.71 15.55
N ASP A 305 -29.25 3.62 16.42
CA ASP A 305 -29.89 3.93 17.71
C ASP A 305 -30.92 5.09 17.63
N GLY A 306 -31.19 5.58 16.42
CA GLY A 306 -32.11 6.68 16.17
C GLY A 306 -31.50 8.08 16.33
N THR A 307 -30.25 8.20 16.83
CA THR A 307 -29.57 9.50 16.92
C THR A 307 -29.22 10.05 15.56
N GLU A 308 -29.22 11.37 15.45
CA GLU A 308 -28.94 12.07 14.19
C GLU A 308 -27.73 12.99 14.29
N ARG A 309 -27.08 13.21 13.16
CA ARG A 309 -25.98 14.18 12.98
C ARG A 309 -26.27 15.06 11.80
N CYS A 310 -25.93 16.35 11.91
CA CYS A 310 -25.97 17.30 10.81
C CYS A 310 -24.56 17.85 10.61
N VAL A 311 -23.93 17.52 9.49
CA VAL A 311 -22.52 17.83 9.24
C VAL A 311 -22.31 18.47 7.86
N HIS A 312 -21.17 19.12 7.67
CA HIS A 312 -20.81 19.73 6.39
C HIS A 312 -20.26 18.69 5.41
N ARG A 313 -19.52 17.69 5.91
CA ARG A 313 -18.90 16.66 5.07
C ARG A 313 -18.85 15.31 5.77
N VAL A 314 -18.87 14.27 4.97
CA VAL A 314 -18.55 12.91 5.39
C VAL A 314 -17.28 12.45 4.67
N LEU A 315 -16.29 12.00 5.43
CA LEU A 315 -15.07 11.43 4.92
C LEU A 315 -15.08 9.91 5.12
N LEU A 316 -15.12 9.18 4.01
CA LEU A 316 -15.15 7.72 4.04
C LEU A 316 -13.74 7.16 4.20
N ALA A 317 -13.45 6.54 5.31
CA ALA A 317 -12.24 5.77 5.58
C ALA A 317 -12.57 4.27 5.62
N THR A 318 -13.39 3.84 4.68
CA THR A 318 -14.02 2.52 4.57
C THR A 318 -13.13 1.48 3.89
N GLY A 319 -11.90 1.89 3.53
CA GLY A 319 -10.88 1.05 2.93
C GLY A 319 -11.13 0.75 1.45
N TYR A 320 -10.61 -0.39 0.99
CA TYR A 320 -10.55 -0.74 -0.42
C TYR A 320 -11.10 -2.14 -0.65
N ARG A 321 -11.94 -2.29 -1.67
CA ARG A 321 -12.41 -3.59 -2.16
C ARG A 321 -11.78 -3.85 -3.52
N VAL A 322 -10.89 -4.83 -3.56
CA VAL A 322 -10.21 -5.19 -4.80
C VAL A 322 -11.20 -5.77 -5.80
N ASP A 323 -11.30 -5.13 -6.95
CA ASP A 323 -11.94 -5.68 -8.14
C ASP A 323 -11.15 -5.21 -9.38
N VAL A 324 -10.42 -6.10 -10.02
CA VAL A 324 -9.60 -5.76 -11.18
C VAL A 324 -10.43 -5.32 -12.39
N ALA A 325 -11.75 -5.52 -12.38
CA ALA A 325 -12.63 -4.94 -13.39
C ALA A 325 -12.72 -3.41 -13.30
N LEU A 326 -12.35 -2.82 -12.17
CA LEU A 326 -12.29 -1.37 -11.99
C LEU A 326 -11.00 -0.73 -12.55
N TYR A 327 -10.06 -1.53 -13.05
CA TYR A 327 -8.95 -1.00 -13.85
C TYR A 327 -9.45 -0.64 -15.26
N ASP A 328 -9.68 0.64 -15.48
CA ASP A 328 -10.27 1.21 -16.70
C ASP A 328 -9.46 0.96 -17.97
N PHE A 329 -8.17 0.72 -17.82
CA PHE A 329 -7.26 0.42 -18.93
C PHE A 329 -7.32 -1.04 -19.41
N LEU A 330 -7.92 -1.97 -18.66
CA LEU A 330 -8.06 -3.36 -19.09
C LEU A 330 -9.21 -3.49 -20.10
N ALA A 331 -8.90 -3.90 -21.32
CA ALA A 331 -9.91 -4.13 -22.34
C ALA A 331 -10.91 -5.23 -21.89
N PRO A 332 -12.20 -5.14 -22.29
CA PRO A 332 -13.23 -6.12 -21.91
C PRO A 332 -12.84 -7.56 -22.24
N GLU A 333 -12.12 -7.78 -23.35
CA GLU A 333 -11.66 -9.09 -23.81
C GLU A 333 -10.61 -9.68 -22.86
N VAL A 334 -9.70 -8.84 -22.34
CA VAL A 334 -8.73 -9.22 -21.32
C VAL A 334 -9.45 -9.61 -20.03
N LEU A 335 -10.42 -8.79 -19.59
CA LEU A 335 -11.21 -9.06 -18.38
C LEU A 335 -12.06 -10.33 -18.48
N LYS A 336 -12.58 -10.68 -19.65
CA LYS A 336 -13.33 -11.93 -19.87
C LYS A 336 -12.44 -13.15 -19.73
N THR A 337 -11.17 -13.06 -20.12
CA THR A 337 -10.22 -14.17 -20.06
C THR A 337 -9.61 -14.35 -18.66
N VAL A 338 -9.49 -13.28 -17.87
CA VAL A 338 -8.97 -13.34 -16.51
C VAL A 338 -10.00 -13.93 -15.55
N ARG A 339 -9.75 -15.16 -15.07
CA ARG A 339 -10.58 -15.78 -14.03
C ARG A 339 -10.48 -15.02 -12.73
N ARG A 340 -11.64 -14.70 -12.14
CA ARG A 340 -11.75 -13.87 -10.94
C ARG A 340 -12.67 -14.53 -9.90
N VAL A 341 -12.39 -14.28 -8.63
CA VAL A 341 -13.27 -14.62 -7.51
C VAL A 341 -13.34 -13.42 -6.58
N ASP A 342 -14.54 -12.91 -6.32
CA ASP A 342 -14.80 -11.71 -5.51
C ASP A 342 -13.98 -10.49 -5.97
N GLY A 343 -13.86 -10.30 -7.29
CA GLY A 343 -13.08 -9.22 -7.90
C GLY A 343 -11.57 -9.47 -7.99
N TYR A 344 -11.03 -10.45 -7.25
CA TYR A 344 -9.60 -10.79 -7.31
C TYR A 344 -9.29 -11.71 -8.48
N PRO A 345 -8.19 -11.51 -9.21
CA PRO A 345 -7.71 -12.46 -10.20
C PRO A 345 -7.19 -13.71 -9.48
N LEU A 346 -7.49 -14.89 -10.05
CA LEU A 346 -6.86 -16.13 -9.63
C LEU A 346 -5.47 -16.22 -10.26
N LEU A 347 -4.44 -16.26 -9.41
CA LEU A 347 -3.05 -16.18 -9.83
C LEU A 347 -2.28 -17.48 -9.58
N GLY A 348 -1.55 -17.90 -10.60
CA GLY A 348 -0.60 -19.00 -10.55
C GLY A 348 0.81 -18.57 -10.12
N PRO A 349 1.81 -19.45 -10.33
CA PRO A 349 3.23 -19.15 -10.11
C PRO A 349 3.66 -17.86 -10.81
N GLY A 350 4.55 -17.08 -10.17
CA GLY A 350 5.00 -15.80 -10.72
C GLY A 350 3.91 -14.74 -10.81
N PHE A 351 2.79 -14.91 -10.09
CA PHE A 351 1.64 -13.98 -10.12
C PHE A 351 0.93 -13.92 -11.48
N GLU A 352 1.08 -14.95 -12.30
CA GLU A 352 0.48 -15.06 -13.63
C GLU A 352 -1.02 -15.35 -13.51
N SER A 353 -1.84 -14.65 -14.29
CA SER A 353 -3.29 -14.87 -14.36
C SER A 353 -3.64 -16.07 -15.25
N SER A 354 -4.94 -16.33 -15.44
CA SER A 354 -5.41 -17.30 -16.43
C SER A 354 -5.14 -16.88 -17.88
N LEU A 355 -4.83 -15.61 -18.13
CA LEU A 355 -4.35 -15.14 -19.43
C LEU A 355 -2.82 -15.21 -19.40
N PRO A 356 -2.20 -16.12 -20.20
CA PRO A 356 -0.75 -16.29 -20.21
C PRO A 356 -0.01 -14.97 -20.50
N GLY A 357 1.07 -14.72 -19.75
CA GLY A 357 1.86 -13.51 -19.88
C GLY A 357 1.30 -12.29 -19.16
N LEU A 358 0.09 -12.36 -18.59
CA LEU A 358 -0.47 -11.27 -17.78
C LEU A 358 -0.33 -11.56 -16.28
N HIS A 359 0.43 -10.71 -15.58
CA HIS A 359 0.74 -10.83 -14.17
C HIS A 359 0.14 -9.69 -13.37
N PHE A 360 -0.32 -9.96 -12.12
CA PHE A 360 -0.84 -8.92 -11.22
C PHE A 360 -0.05 -8.91 -9.91
N LEU A 361 0.50 -7.76 -9.53
CA LEU A 361 1.25 -7.58 -8.28
C LEU A 361 0.49 -6.65 -7.30
N GLY A 362 0.88 -6.72 -6.04
CA GLY A 362 0.28 -5.90 -4.99
C GLY A 362 -1.06 -6.43 -4.51
N ALA A 363 -1.97 -5.54 -4.13
CA ALA A 363 -3.25 -5.89 -3.54
C ALA A 363 -4.10 -6.89 -4.35
N PRO A 364 -4.15 -6.86 -5.69
CA PRO A 364 -4.84 -7.88 -6.48
C PRO A 364 -4.36 -9.31 -6.22
N ALA A 365 -3.12 -9.48 -5.81
CA ALA A 365 -2.55 -10.81 -5.53
C ALA A 365 -2.90 -11.35 -4.13
N ALA A 366 -3.54 -10.55 -3.28
CA ALA A 366 -3.73 -10.91 -1.87
C ALA A 366 -4.59 -12.15 -1.65
N ARG A 367 -5.56 -12.45 -2.53
CA ARG A 367 -6.35 -13.68 -2.43
C ARG A 367 -5.50 -14.92 -2.68
N SER A 368 -4.60 -14.89 -3.66
CA SER A 368 -3.79 -16.04 -4.06
C SER A 368 -2.51 -16.22 -3.24
N PHE A 369 -1.91 -15.09 -2.76
CA PHE A 369 -0.59 -15.08 -2.11
C PHE A 369 -0.61 -14.53 -0.68
N GLY A 370 -1.78 -14.21 -0.16
CA GLY A 370 -1.95 -13.76 1.22
C GLY A 370 -1.86 -12.24 1.42
N PRO A 371 -2.22 -11.82 2.64
CA PRO A 371 -2.39 -10.40 2.97
C PRO A 371 -1.11 -9.57 2.87
N VAL A 372 0.08 -10.17 2.94
CA VAL A 372 1.37 -9.45 2.77
C VAL A 372 1.46 -8.76 1.41
N SER A 373 0.77 -9.26 0.39
CA SER A 373 0.70 -8.63 -0.94
C SER A 373 0.06 -7.24 -0.94
N ARG A 374 -0.64 -6.83 0.13
CA ARG A 374 -1.20 -5.49 0.29
C ARG A 374 -0.21 -4.46 0.84
N PHE A 375 1.00 -4.87 1.22
CA PHE A 375 2.00 -4.05 1.90
C PHE A 375 3.31 -4.00 1.12
N VAL A 376 4.10 -2.96 1.34
CA VAL A 376 5.43 -2.82 0.72
C VAL A 376 6.32 -4.03 1.05
N SER A 377 6.20 -4.56 2.27
CA SER A 377 6.92 -5.76 2.71
C SER A 377 6.63 -7.05 1.92
N GLY A 378 5.63 -7.04 1.03
CA GLY A 378 5.37 -8.12 0.07
C GLY A 378 6.24 -8.05 -1.19
N THR A 379 6.89 -6.92 -1.46
CA THR A 379 7.70 -6.72 -2.68
C THR A 379 8.85 -7.72 -2.83
N PRO A 380 9.57 -8.14 -1.77
CA PRO A 380 10.68 -9.08 -1.90
C PRO A 380 10.26 -10.45 -2.43
N TYR A 381 9.12 -10.97 -1.97
CA TYR A 381 8.61 -12.23 -2.47
C TYR A 381 8.08 -12.09 -3.89
N ALA A 382 7.25 -11.07 -4.13
CA ALA A 382 6.58 -10.88 -5.40
C ALA A 382 7.57 -10.67 -6.56
N ALA A 383 8.55 -9.78 -6.39
CA ALA A 383 9.53 -9.48 -7.43
C ALA A 383 10.44 -10.67 -7.75
N ARG A 384 10.87 -11.43 -6.72
CA ARG A 384 11.67 -12.65 -6.93
C ARG A 384 10.89 -13.76 -7.63
N ALA A 385 9.66 -14.02 -7.21
CA ALA A 385 8.83 -15.06 -7.82
C ALA A 385 8.49 -14.71 -9.28
N LEU A 386 8.17 -13.44 -9.55
CA LEU A 386 7.97 -12.94 -10.91
C LEU A 386 9.22 -13.13 -11.80
N ALA A 387 10.38 -12.66 -11.33
CA ALA A 387 11.62 -12.74 -12.09
C ALA A 387 12.03 -14.19 -12.40
N ARG A 388 11.90 -15.10 -11.43
CA ARG A 388 12.17 -16.54 -11.65
C ARG A 388 11.21 -17.15 -12.69
N ARG A 389 9.92 -16.83 -12.61
CA ARG A 389 8.91 -17.32 -13.54
C ARG A 389 9.21 -16.87 -14.97
N ILE A 390 9.53 -15.59 -15.16
CA ILE A 390 9.78 -15.01 -16.48
C ILE A 390 11.13 -15.50 -17.04
N ALA A 391 12.17 -15.65 -16.21
CA ALA A 391 13.46 -16.19 -16.60
C ALA A 391 13.48 -17.73 -16.81
N GLY A 392 12.34 -18.40 -16.68
CA GLY A 392 12.25 -19.86 -16.86
C GLY A 392 12.86 -20.71 -15.74
N LYS A 393 13.12 -20.12 -14.54
CA LYS A 393 13.70 -20.82 -13.38
C LYS A 393 12.61 -21.39 -12.48
N SER A 394 12.76 -22.63 -11.98
CA SER A 394 11.79 -23.28 -11.10
C SER A 394 11.61 -22.55 -9.76
N GLU A 395 10.36 -22.55 -9.23
CA GLU A 395 10.02 -21.92 -7.93
C GLU A 395 10.43 -22.76 -6.69
N HIS A 396 11.00 -23.97 -6.86
CA HIS A 396 11.18 -24.92 -5.76
C HIS A 396 12.09 -24.47 -4.61
N ASN A 397 12.82 -23.37 -4.75
CA ASN A 397 13.75 -22.82 -3.74
C ASN A 397 13.46 -21.36 -3.36
N LEU A 398 12.19 -21.00 -3.16
CA LEU A 398 11.87 -19.76 -2.46
C LEU A 398 12.16 -19.98 -0.96
N GLU A 399 13.37 -19.63 -0.53
CA GLU A 399 13.67 -19.50 0.90
C GLU A 399 12.60 -18.59 1.54
N PRO A 400 12.14 -18.93 2.77
CA PRO A 400 11.34 -17.99 3.57
C PRO A 400 12.02 -16.63 3.56
N ILE A 401 11.25 -15.53 3.76
CA ILE A 401 11.78 -14.18 3.91
C ILE A 401 12.59 -14.10 5.23
N LEU A 402 13.47 -15.05 5.45
CA LEU A 402 14.53 -15.00 6.46
C LEU A 402 15.59 -14.07 5.90
N MET A 403 15.59 -12.84 6.40
CA MET A 403 16.63 -11.89 6.09
C MET A 403 17.98 -12.49 6.52
N ARG A 404 18.86 -12.80 5.58
CA ARG A 404 20.28 -12.92 5.91
C ARG A 404 20.71 -11.58 6.51
N PRO A 405 21.38 -11.55 7.67
CA PRO A 405 21.91 -10.32 8.21
C PRO A 405 22.79 -9.66 7.13
N ALA A 406 22.67 -8.35 6.95
CA ALA A 406 23.64 -7.60 6.18
C ALA A 406 25.02 -7.91 6.76
N THR A 407 25.93 -8.45 5.97
CA THR A 407 27.33 -8.64 6.37
C THR A 407 27.84 -7.33 6.91
N ALA A 408 28.19 -7.29 8.20
CA ALA A 408 28.80 -6.15 8.85
C ALA A 408 30.10 -5.84 8.10
N PHE A 409 30.12 -4.74 7.37
CA PHE A 409 31.38 -4.16 6.92
C PHE A 409 32.08 -3.61 8.16
N SER A 410 33.21 -4.19 8.51
CA SER A 410 34.18 -3.66 9.46
C SER A 410 34.54 -2.22 9.05
N ILE A 411 33.99 -1.25 9.79
CA ILE A 411 34.49 0.13 9.73
C ILE A 411 35.65 0.20 10.70
N GLY A 412 36.84 0.45 10.14
CA GLY A 412 38.04 0.72 10.93
C GLY A 412 37.80 1.83 11.94
N SER A 413 38.33 1.61 13.13
CA SER A 413 38.31 2.47 14.31
C SER A 413 38.77 3.90 14.00
N GLY A 414 37.83 4.85 14.05
CA GLY A 414 38.08 6.29 14.10
C GLY A 414 37.28 6.91 15.24
N ARG A 415 38.01 7.49 16.21
CA ARG A 415 37.61 8.00 17.52
C ARG A 415 36.40 8.98 17.50
N ALA A 416 35.57 8.76 18.48
CA ALA A 416 34.83 9.70 19.35
C ALA A 416 34.47 11.12 18.86
N ALA A 417 33.16 11.45 18.85
CA ALA A 417 32.67 12.77 19.32
C ALA A 417 31.19 12.72 19.72
N SER A 418 30.96 12.99 21.00
CA SER A 418 29.94 13.80 21.68
C SER A 418 28.43 13.57 21.43
N HIS A 419 27.81 13.16 22.53
CA HIS A 419 26.38 13.30 22.85
C HIS A 419 25.86 14.72 22.55
N VAL A 420 24.84 14.83 21.73
CA VAL A 420 23.97 16.01 21.64
C VAL A 420 22.58 15.63 22.15
N ASN A 421 22.19 16.34 23.18
CA ASN A 421 21.02 16.21 24.02
C ASN A 421 19.74 16.58 23.22
N ALA A 422 18.73 15.70 23.17
CA ALA A 422 17.48 15.82 22.43
C ALA A 422 16.44 16.78 23.07
N ALA A 423 16.88 17.75 23.88
CA ALA A 423 15.98 18.60 24.68
C ALA A 423 15.70 20.01 24.11
N GLN A 424 16.13 20.35 22.90
CA GLN A 424 16.06 21.75 22.41
C GLN A 424 15.06 22.05 21.30
N TYR A 425 14.16 21.15 20.91
CA TYR A 425 13.17 21.44 19.84
C TYR A 425 11.71 21.59 20.31
N LEU A 426 11.49 21.92 21.58
CA LEU A 426 10.17 22.26 22.08
C LEU A 426 10.19 23.68 22.71
N ARG A 427 10.38 24.74 21.91
CA ARG A 427 9.90 26.10 22.22
C ARG A 427 10.13 27.07 21.04
N LYS A 428 9.02 27.58 20.58
CA LYS A 428 8.65 28.95 20.09
C LYS A 428 8.16 29.01 18.66
N PRO A 429 7.35 30.05 18.44
CA PRO A 429 5.97 30.31 18.91
C PRO A 429 4.94 29.90 17.87
#